data_32588977e0df523d989d9cc5c078da8c
#
_entry.id   32588977e0df523d989d9cc5c078da8c
#
_cell.length_a   1.000
_cell.length_b   1.000
_cell.length_c   1.000
_cell.angle_alpha   90.00
_cell.angle_beta   90.00
_cell.angle_gamma   90.00
#
_symmetry.space_group_name_H-M   'P 1'
#
loop_
_entity.id
_entity.type
_entity.pdbx_description
1 polymer ?
#
loop_
_entity_poly.entity_id
_entity_poly.type
_entity_poly.pdbx_seq_one_letter_code
_entity_poly.pdbx_strand_id
1 'polypeptide(L)'
;MYFNLELKKVGKLLIALCCALMAFNFVACSNQDQSSDVSKLEFEDATELLTNIWDRENINDKPNMVFGGIGETMVEEKPGAVDIAQKDSIEGVLYVPMDLANSSTSGASVMNAIMANDFTASAWQLKEDADVDALQTQIEEKLKSAQWLCTFPEEYDIVVQDGFVVVVYGKTAQVQPFVEAAKQVMANAEVTTGQFEA
;
A
#
# COMPACT_ATOMS: atom_id res chain seq x y z
N MET A 1 45.10 -26.84 56.21
CA MET A 1 45.88 -26.17 55.13
C MET A 1 45.65 -26.81 53.72
N TYR A 2 44.81 -27.81 53.62
CA TYR A 2 44.51 -28.51 52.33
C TYR A 2 43.28 -28.00 51.62
N PHE A 3 42.38 -27.33 52.31
CA PHE A 3 41.11 -26.86 51.72
C PHE A 3 41.24 -25.65 50.76
N ASN A 4 42.28 -24.84 50.94
CA ASN A 4 42.51 -23.65 50.12
C ASN A 4 43.20 -23.93 48.76
N LEU A 5 43.80 -25.11 48.60
CA LEU A 5 44.50 -25.46 47.36
C LEU A 5 43.53 -25.96 46.28
N GLU A 6 42.48 -26.68 46.68
CA GLU A 6 41.46 -27.23 45.76
C GLU A 6 40.55 -26.12 45.23
N LEU A 7 40.19 -25.11 46.03
CA LEU A 7 39.38 -23.98 45.55
C LEU A 7 40.08 -23.17 44.47
N LYS A 8 41.40 -23.03 44.53
CA LYS A 8 42.18 -22.32 43.50
C LYS A 8 42.28 -23.07 42.19
N LYS A 9 42.25 -24.41 42.22
CA LYS A 9 42.26 -25.24 41.00
C LYS A 9 40.91 -25.24 40.30
N VAL A 10 39.80 -25.29 41.06
CA VAL A 10 38.44 -25.23 40.53
C VAL A 10 38.16 -23.86 39.92
N GLY A 11 38.60 -22.76 40.60
CA GLY A 11 38.45 -21.40 40.09
C GLY A 11 39.19 -21.17 38.74
N LYS A 12 40.40 -21.73 38.59
CA LYS A 12 41.16 -21.64 37.35
C LYS A 12 40.55 -22.46 36.20
N LEU A 13 39.95 -23.61 36.52
CA LEU A 13 39.27 -24.47 35.53
C LEU A 13 37.97 -23.82 35.04
N LEU A 14 37.20 -23.18 35.94
CA LEU A 14 35.98 -22.44 35.59
C LEU A 14 36.26 -21.20 34.73
N ILE A 15 37.35 -20.47 35.03
CA ILE A 15 37.74 -19.30 34.21
C ILE A 15 38.20 -19.75 32.82
N ALA A 16 38.93 -20.87 32.70
CA ALA A 16 39.34 -21.42 31.41
C ALA A 16 38.14 -21.89 30.58
N LEU A 17 37.11 -22.47 31.21
CA LEU A 17 35.90 -22.93 30.54
C LEU A 17 35.02 -21.75 30.06
N CYS A 18 34.90 -20.68 30.86
CA CYS A 18 34.21 -19.46 30.45
C CYS A 18 34.90 -18.74 29.28
N CYS A 19 36.25 -18.71 29.25
CA CYS A 19 36.98 -18.12 28.10
C CYS A 19 36.84 -18.94 26.83
N ALA A 20 36.71 -20.28 26.93
CA ALA A 20 36.47 -21.12 25.74
C ALA A 20 35.06 -20.97 25.17
N LEU A 21 34.07 -20.67 26.01
CA LEU A 21 32.68 -20.41 25.54
C LEU A 21 32.50 -19.01 24.93
N MET A 22 33.37 -18.05 25.27
CA MET A 22 33.34 -16.70 24.65
C MET A 22 34.07 -16.63 23.29
N ALA A 23 34.91 -17.63 22.94
CA ALA A 23 35.64 -17.64 21.68
C ALA A 23 34.79 -18.15 20.48
N PHE A 24 33.59 -18.68 20.73
CA PHE A 24 32.69 -19.16 19.67
C PHE A 24 31.65 -18.15 19.18
N ASN A 25 31.62 -16.93 19.77
CA ASN A 25 30.65 -15.89 19.37
C ASN A 25 31.22 -14.79 18.46
N PHE A 26 32.44 -14.96 17.90
CA PHE A 26 33.04 -13.95 17.03
C PHE A 26 33.20 -14.42 15.56
N VAL A 27 32.40 -15.36 15.11
CA VAL A 27 32.33 -15.71 13.69
C VAL A 27 30.88 -15.58 13.22
N ALA A 28 30.37 -14.35 13.26
CA ALA A 28 29.18 -13.95 12.52
C ALA A 28 29.18 -12.43 12.27
N CYS A 29 30.33 -11.92 11.80
CA CYS A 29 30.36 -10.67 11.03
C CYS A 29 31.08 -11.00 9.73
N SER A 30 30.51 -11.91 8.94
CA SER A 30 30.73 -11.93 7.51
C SER A 30 29.72 -10.98 6.91
N ASN A 31 30.20 -10.06 6.10
CA ASN A 31 29.49 -9.17 5.22
C ASN A 31 28.14 -9.75 4.82
N GLN A 32 27.06 -9.37 5.48
CA GLN A 32 25.78 -9.30 4.83
C GLN A 32 25.90 -8.08 3.91
N ASP A 33 26.20 -8.34 2.64
CA ASP A 33 25.62 -7.54 1.60
C ASP A 33 24.15 -7.39 2.01
N GLN A 34 23.77 -6.19 2.43
CA GLN A 34 22.36 -5.78 2.39
C GLN A 34 22.04 -5.64 0.90
N SER A 35 21.86 -6.76 0.21
CA SER A 35 20.83 -6.81 -0.78
C SER A 35 19.56 -6.57 0.04
N SER A 36 19.03 -5.37 -0.02
CA SER A 36 17.65 -5.11 0.31
C SER A 36 16.85 -6.09 -0.54
N ASP A 37 16.46 -7.19 0.09
CA ASP A 37 15.43 -8.08 -0.45
C ASP A 37 14.18 -7.21 -0.47
N VAL A 38 13.98 -6.52 -1.61
CA VAL A 38 12.77 -5.76 -1.89
C VAL A 38 11.71 -6.83 -2.02
N SER A 39 11.04 -7.14 -0.91
CA SER A 39 9.98 -8.13 -0.92
C SER A 39 8.90 -7.62 -1.89
N LYS A 40 8.69 -8.39 -2.96
CA LYS A 40 7.60 -8.15 -3.90
C LYS A 40 6.28 -8.13 -3.13
N LEU A 41 5.36 -7.24 -3.50
CA LEU A 41 4.01 -7.24 -2.94
C LEU A 41 3.31 -8.57 -3.27
N GLU A 42 2.82 -9.25 -2.24
CA GLU A 42 2.11 -10.53 -2.35
C GLU A 42 0.67 -10.35 -1.89
N PHE A 43 -0.19 -9.83 -2.77
CA PHE A 43 -1.64 -9.76 -2.58
C PHE A 43 -2.30 -10.63 -3.64
N GLU A 44 -3.40 -11.30 -3.26
CA GLU A 44 -4.17 -12.17 -4.15
C GLU A 44 -4.81 -11.34 -5.27
N ASP A 45 -5.38 -10.18 -4.92
CA ASP A 45 -6.04 -9.27 -5.84
C ASP A 45 -6.03 -7.80 -5.34
N ALA A 46 -6.59 -6.91 -6.14
CA ALA A 46 -6.72 -5.49 -5.82
C ALA A 46 -7.61 -5.22 -4.59
N THR A 47 -8.57 -6.11 -4.28
CA THR A 47 -9.46 -5.95 -3.12
C THR A 47 -8.72 -6.22 -1.82
N GLU A 48 -7.86 -7.23 -1.81
CA GLU A 48 -7.01 -7.52 -0.65
C GLU A 48 -6.03 -6.37 -0.39
N LEU A 49 -5.35 -5.87 -1.43
CA LEU A 49 -4.47 -4.70 -1.29
C LEU A 49 -5.21 -3.49 -0.72
N LEU A 50 -6.33 -3.10 -1.33
CA LEU A 50 -7.08 -1.92 -0.92
C LEU A 50 -7.64 -2.08 0.51
N THR A 51 -8.06 -3.28 0.89
CA THR A 51 -8.49 -3.59 2.25
C THR A 51 -7.35 -3.44 3.26
N ASN A 52 -6.15 -3.92 2.94
CA ASN A 52 -4.99 -3.76 3.80
C ASN A 52 -4.60 -2.29 3.99
N ILE A 53 -4.68 -1.47 2.94
CA ILE A 53 -4.45 -0.03 3.05
C ILE A 53 -5.53 0.61 3.91
N TRP A 54 -6.80 0.32 3.62
CA TRP A 54 -7.95 0.83 4.36
C TRP A 54 -7.89 0.52 5.86
N ASP A 55 -7.51 -0.69 6.23
CA ASP A 55 -7.41 -1.11 7.63
C ASP A 55 -6.25 -0.45 8.38
N ARG A 56 -5.22 0.01 7.66
CA ARG A 56 -4.08 0.76 8.22
C ARG A 56 -4.38 2.22 8.48
N GLU A 57 -5.30 2.81 7.76
CA GLU A 57 -5.71 4.20 7.95
C GLU A 57 -6.38 4.39 9.31
N ASN A 58 -6.06 5.50 10.00
CA ASN A 58 -6.68 5.81 11.28
C ASN A 58 -8.19 6.04 11.10
N ILE A 59 -9.00 5.39 11.93
CA ILE A 59 -10.46 5.48 11.88
C ILE A 59 -10.99 6.93 11.95
N ASN A 60 -10.27 7.83 12.61
CA ASN A 60 -10.68 9.22 12.73
C ASN A 60 -10.45 10.07 11.46
N ASP A 61 -9.61 9.57 10.55
CA ASP A 61 -9.27 10.24 9.30
C ASP A 61 -10.12 9.73 8.12
N LYS A 62 -10.78 8.57 8.31
CA LYS A 62 -11.67 7.98 7.31
C LYS A 62 -12.96 8.77 7.13
N PRO A 63 -13.54 8.78 5.91
CA PRO A 63 -14.91 9.23 5.71
C PRO A 63 -15.90 8.47 6.61
N ASN A 64 -16.88 9.17 7.19
CA ASN A 64 -17.84 8.56 8.12
C ASN A 64 -18.70 7.45 7.50
N MET A 65 -18.96 7.54 6.20
CA MET A 65 -19.75 6.55 5.45
C MET A 65 -19.07 6.31 4.11
N VAL A 66 -18.82 5.05 3.80
CA VAL A 66 -18.22 4.65 2.52
C VAL A 66 -18.97 3.50 1.89
N PHE A 67 -18.90 3.42 0.56
CA PHE A 67 -19.18 2.24 -0.23
C PHE A 67 -17.94 1.78 -0.96
N GLY A 68 -17.74 0.47 -1.04
CA GLY A 68 -16.75 -0.15 -1.92
C GLY A 68 -17.40 -0.92 -3.06
N GLY A 69 -16.65 -1.16 -4.12
CA GLY A 69 -17.17 -1.76 -5.34
C GLY A 69 -18.07 -0.82 -6.15
N ILE A 70 -18.62 -1.32 -7.24
CA ILE A 70 -19.52 -0.56 -8.15
C ILE A 70 -20.68 -1.45 -8.59
N GLY A 71 -21.89 -0.90 -8.65
CA GLY A 71 -23.06 -1.61 -9.16
C GLY A 71 -23.43 -2.81 -8.31
N GLU A 72 -23.49 -4.00 -8.89
CA GLU A 72 -23.91 -5.22 -8.19
C GLU A 72 -22.86 -5.74 -7.19
N THR A 73 -21.63 -5.29 -7.28
CA THR A 73 -20.54 -5.66 -6.35
C THR A 73 -20.42 -4.70 -5.15
N MET A 74 -21.32 -3.73 -5.05
CA MET A 74 -21.27 -2.70 -4.01
C MET A 74 -21.45 -3.29 -2.61
N VAL A 75 -20.58 -2.88 -1.68
CA VAL A 75 -20.57 -3.25 -0.26
C VAL A 75 -20.48 -2.01 0.61
N GLU A 76 -21.05 -2.07 1.81
CA GLU A 76 -21.04 -0.95 2.76
C GLU A 76 -19.81 -1.00 3.67
N GLU A 77 -19.34 0.17 4.09
CA GLU A 77 -18.35 0.43 5.14
C GLU A 77 -16.92 -0.13 4.90
N LYS A 78 -16.62 -0.63 3.70
CA LYS A 78 -15.31 -1.22 3.38
C LYS A 78 -15.02 -1.19 1.88
N PRO A 79 -13.77 -1.41 1.46
CA PRO A 79 -13.43 -1.66 0.06
C PRO A 79 -14.22 -2.85 -0.52
N GLY A 80 -14.55 -2.76 -1.80
CA GLY A 80 -15.24 -3.80 -2.55
C GLY A 80 -14.66 -4.00 -3.94
N ALA A 81 -14.83 -5.19 -4.49
CA ALA A 81 -14.37 -5.52 -5.83
C ALA A 81 -15.09 -4.70 -6.90
N VAL A 82 -14.36 -4.34 -7.94
CA VAL A 82 -14.90 -3.71 -9.16
C VAL A 82 -15.00 -4.74 -10.26
N ASP A 83 -16.19 -4.90 -10.84
CA ASP A 83 -16.32 -5.69 -12.05
C ASP A 83 -15.69 -4.93 -13.22
N ILE A 84 -14.50 -5.36 -13.63
CA ILE A 84 -13.70 -4.73 -14.70
C ILE A 84 -14.36 -4.76 -16.08
N ALA A 85 -15.45 -5.50 -16.25
CA ALA A 85 -16.26 -5.52 -17.48
C ALA A 85 -17.29 -4.37 -17.54
N GLN A 86 -17.58 -3.70 -16.42
CA GLN A 86 -18.57 -2.62 -16.34
C GLN A 86 -17.97 -1.25 -16.72
N LYS A 87 -17.68 -1.07 -17.99
CA LYS A 87 -16.94 0.06 -18.55
C LYS A 87 -17.49 1.45 -18.18
N ASP A 88 -18.78 1.67 -18.40
CA ASP A 88 -19.40 2.98 -18.18
C ASP A 88 -19.35 3.40 -16.70
N SER A 89 -19.45 2.43 -15.79
CA SER A 89 -19.37 2.67 -14.36
C SER A 89 -17.94 3.02 -13.91
N ILE A 90 -16.93 2.39 -14.48
CA ILE A 90 -15.53 2.64 -14.14
C ILE A 90 -15.15 4.08 -14.52
N GLU A 91 -15.38 4.48 -15.76
CA GLU A 91 -15.04 5.84 -16.21
C GLU A 91 -15.89 6.93 -15.57
N GLY A 92 -17.17 6.67 -15.36
CA GLY A 92 -18.12 7.65 -14.86
C GLY A 92 -18.16 7.79 -13.34
N VAL A 93 -17.76 6.77 -12.59
CA VAL A 93 -17.79 6.75 -11.12
C VAL A 93 -16.41 6.89 -10.52
N LEU A 94 -15.41 6.15 -11.04
CA LEU A 94 -14.05 6.16 -10.49
C LEU A 94 -13.13 7.17 -11.18
N TYR A 95 -13.56 7.78 -12.28
CA TYR A 95 -12.78 8.72 -13.08
C TYR A 95 -11.39 8.21 -13.48
N VAL A 96 -11.28 6.90 -13.74
CA VAL A 96 -10.06 6.28 -14.28
C VAL A 96 -10.28 5.87 -15.76
N PRO A 97 -9.22 5.82 -16.58
CA PRO A 97 -9.33 5.44 -17.98
C PRO A 97 -9.66 3.96 -18.11
N MET A 98 -10.43 3.62 -19.17
CA MET A 98 -10.75 2.22 -19.48
C MET A 98 -9.52 1.36 -19.75
N ASP A 99 -8.44 1.95 -20.24
CA ASP A 99 -7.20 1.23 -20.49
C ASP A 99 -6.59 0.67 -19.20
N LEU A 100 -6.78 1.36 -18.07
CA LEU A 100 -6.39 0.84 -16.76
C LEU A 100 -7.16 -0.46 -16.43
N ALA A 101 -8.48 -0.45 -16.57
CA ALA A 101 -9.29 -1.64 -16.33
C ALA A 101 -8.99 -2.77 -17.34
N ASN A 102 -8.81 -2.43 -18.62
CA ASN A 102 -8.46 -3.40 -19.67
C ASN A 102 -7.07 -4.04 -19.44
N SER A 103 -6.15 -3.31 -18.83
CA SER A 103 -4.79 -3.77 -18.50
C SER A 103 -4.71 -4.43 -17.12
N SER A 104 -5.82 -4.58 -16.41
CA SER A 104 -5.88 -5.17 -15.08
C SER A 104 -6.47 -6.58 -15.07
N THR A 105 -6.09 -7.37 -14.08
CA THR A 105 -6.67 -8.68 -13.75
C THR A 105 -7.77 -8.57 -12.71
N SER A 106 -7.67 -7.55 -11.83
CA SER A 106 -8.66 -7.24 -10.79
C SER A 106 -8.70 -5.75 -10.50
N GLY A 107 -9.82 -5.27 -9.97
CA GLY A 107 -10.01 -3.91 -9.50
C GLY A 107 -10.81 -3.87 -8.21
N ALA A 108 -10.59 -2.85 -7.40
CA ALA A 108 -11.34 -2.58 -6.17
C ALA A 108 -11.53 -1.09 -5.99
N SER A 109 -12.54 -0.69 -5.22
CA SER A 109 -12.75 0.71 -4.88
C SER A 109 -13.33 0.90 -3.48
N VAL A 110 -13.15 2.10 -2.94
CA VAL A 110 -13.83 2.64 -1.77
C VAL A 110 -14.04 4.13 -1.96
N MET A 111 -15.23 4.62 -1.69
CA MET A 111 -15.59 6.02 -1.90
C MET A 111 -16.51 6.54 -0.79
N ASN A 112 -16.47 7.84 -0.55
CA ASN A 112 -17.42 8.51 0.34
C ASN A 112 -18.85 8.34 -0.19
N ALA A 113 -19.75 7.82 0.65
CA ALA A 113 -21.10 7.46 0.27
C ALA A 113 -22.02 8.67 -0.02
N ILE A 114 -21.65 9.85 0.51
CA ILE A 114 -22.45 11.08 0.37
C ILE A 114 -21.89 11.95 -0.76
N MET A 115 -20.57 12.14 -0.77
CA MET A 115 -19.87 13.01 -1.71
C MET A 115 -18.61 12.30 -2.23
N ALA A 116 -18.77 11.50 -3.29
CA ALA A 116 -17.68 10.72 -3.87
C ALA A 116 -16.45 11.59 -4.23
N ASN A 117 -16.66 12.83 -4.68
CA ASN A 117 -15.57 13.76 -5.01
C ASN A 117 -14.78 14.26 -3.79
N ASP A 118 -15.27 14.05 -2.56
CA ASP A 118 -14.51 14.36 -1.35
C ASP A 118 -13.50 13.28 -1.01
N PHE A 119 -13.79 12.01 -1.38
CA PHE A 119 -12.87 10.90 -1.28
C PHE A 119 -13.30 9.73 -2.17
N THR A 120 -12.43 9.34 -3.07
CA THR A 120 -12.52 8.08 -3.82
C THR A 120 -11.13 7.49 -3.96
N ALA A 121 -10.99 6.21 -3.59
CA ALA A 121 -9.79 5.42 -3.85
C ALA A 121 -10.14 4.17 -4.65
N SER A 122 -9.26 3.80 -5.59
CA SER A 122 -9.35 2.55 -6.34
C SER A 122 -7.99 1.88 -6.43
N ALA A 123 -7.96 0.55 -6.41
CA ALA A 123 -6.77 -0.26 -6.59
C ALA A 123 -6.94 -1.18 -7.80
N TRP A 124 -5.85 -1.43 -8.51
CA TRP A 124 -5.83 -2.20 -9.74
C TRP A 124 -4.61 -3.12 -9.75
N GLN A 125 -4.84 -4.40 -10.01
CA GLN A 125 -3.76 -5.36 -10.23
C GLN A 125 -3.53 -5.49 -11.72
N LEU A 126 -2.38 -5.07 -12.20
CA LEU A 126 -2.07 -5.04 -13.62
C LEU A 126 -1.68 -6.42 -14.16
N LYS A 127 -1.89 -6.62 -15.44
CA LYS A 127 -1.32 -7.70 -16.22
C LYS A 127 0.19 -7.49 -16.37
N GLU A 128 0.94 -8.57 -16.60
CA GLU A 128 2.41 -8.52 -16.72
C GLU A 128 2.93 -7.66 -17.88
N ASP A 129 2.13 -7.49 -18.93
CA ASP A 129 2.45 -6.75 -20.14
C ASP A 129 1.92 -5.30 -20.15
N ALA A 130 1.41 -4.82 -19.02
CA ALA A 130 0.85 -3.48 -18.92
C ALA A 130 1.95 -2.40 -18.97
N ASP A 131 1.72 -1.36 -19.75
CA ASP A 131 2.58 -0.17 -19.81
C ASP A 131 2.20 0.81 -18.68
N VAL A 132 2.89 0.70 -17.56
CA VAL A 132 2.60 1.45 -16.34
C VAL A 132 2.73 2.95 -16.55
N ASP A 133 3.77 3.41 -17.26
CA ASP A 133 4.03 4.84 -17.48
C ASP A 133 2.93 5.47 -18.35
N ALA A 134 2.51 4.76 -19.41
CA ALA A 134 1.40 5.18 -20.24
C ALA A 134 0.08 5.24 -19.45
N LEU A 135 -0.19 4.26 -18.58
CA LEU A 135 -1.39 4.23 -17.75
C LEU A 135 -1.39 5.37 -16.72
N GLN A 136 -0.28 5.68 -16.08
CA GLN A 136 -0.17 6.82 -15.16
C GLN A 136 -0.50 8.14 -15.87
N THR A 137 0.07 8.36 -17.05
CA THR A 137 -0.23 9.55 -17.86
C THR A 137 -1.71 9.67 -18.17
N GLN A 138 -2.34 8.57 -18.60
CA GLN A 138 -3.77 8.56 -18.93
C GLN A 138 -4.66 8.79 -17.69
N ILE A 139 -4.28 8.26 -16.52
CA ILE A 139 -4.99 8.51 -15.25
C ILE A 139 -4.95 10.02 -14.92
N GLU A 140 -3.78 10.64 -15.01
CA GLU A 140 -3.65 12.07 -14.75
C GLU A 140 -4.49 12.91 -15.73
N GLU A 141 -4.43 12.61 -17.02
CA GLU A 141 -5.23 13.30 -18.05
C GLU A 141 -6.73 13.14 -17.78
N LYS A 142 -7.19 11.94 -17.41
CA LYS A 142 -8.59 11.67 -17.09
C LYS A 142 -9.04 12.47 -15.89
N LEU A 143 -8.29 12.49 -14.79
CA LEU A 143 -8.59 13.24 -13.57
C LEU A 143 -8.61 14.76 -13.84
N LYS A 144 -7.60 15.29 -14.54
CA LYS A 144 -7.50 16.72 -14.88
C LYS A 144 -8.59 17.20 -15.83
N SER A 145 -9.09 16.32 -16.72
CA SER A 145 -10.16 16.64 -17.67
C SER A 145 -11.56 16.40 -17.11
N ALA A 146 -11.70 15.87 -15.90
CA ALA A 146 -12.99 15.55 -15.32
C ALA A 146 -13.83 16.82 -15.05
N GLN A 147 -15.12 16.72 -15.32
CA GLN A 147 -16.06 17.80 -14.99
C GLN A 147 -16.71 17.49 -13.64
N TRP A 148 -16.13 18.06 -12.61
CA TRP A 148 -16.59 17.87 -11.25
C TRP A 148 -17.92 18.60 -11.01
N LEU A 149 -18.91 17.90 -10.45
CA LEU A 149 -20.19 18.44 -10.07
C LEU A 149 -20.33 18.44 -8.56
N CYS A 150 -20.99 19.46 -8.02
CA CYS A 150 -21.29 19.66 -6.59
C CYS A 150 -20.09 20.01 -5.72
N THR A 151 -19.09 19.14 -5.61
CA THR A 151 -17.83 19.37 -4.90
C THR A 151 -16.64 19.16 -5.82
N PHE A 152 -15.57 19.88 -5.54
CA PHE A 152 -14.32 19.78 -6.29
C PHE A 152 -13.30 19.07 -5.41
N PRO A 153 -12.65 18.00 -5.90
CA PRO A 153 -11.50 17.44 -5.21
C PRO A 153 -10.35 18.46 -5.18
N GLU A 154 -9.46 18.34 -4.22
CA GLU A 154 -8.31 19.24 -4.04
C GLU A 154 -7.03 18.63 -4.59
N GLU A 155 -6.86 17.33 -4.42
CA GLU A 155 -5.67 16.61 -4.89
C GLU A 155 -5.97 15.18 -5.33
N TYR A 156 -5.02 14.60 -6.04
CA TYR A 156 -4.97 13.17 -6.35
C TYR A 156 -3.56 12.63 -6.15
N ASP A 157 -3.48 11.34 -5.81
CA ASP A 157 -2.24 10.58 -5.78
C ASP A 157 -2.39 9.28 -6.56
N ILE A 158 -1.30 8.92 -7.26
CA ILE A 158 -1.16 7.63 -7.94
C ILE A 158 0.01 6.92 -7.28
N VAL A 159 -0.24 5.76 -6.68
CA VAL A 159 0.75 4.97 -5.94
C VAL A 159 0.98 3.68 -6.70
N VAL A 160 2.21 3.41 -7.09
CA VAL A 160 2.55 2.25 -7.95
C VAL A 160 3.65 1.42 -7.31
N GLN A 161 3.42 0.12 -7.23
CA GLN A 161 4.43 -0.87 -6.85
C GLN A 161 4.07 -2.27 -7.36
N ASP A 162 5.06 -2.98 -7.93
CA ASP A 162 5.01 -4.43 -8.24
C ASP A 162 3.79 -4.89 -9.05
N GLY A 163 3.33 -4.05 -10.00
CA GLY A 163 2.16 -4.35 -10.83
C GLY A 163 0.83 -4.01 -10.17
N PHE A 164 0.84 -3.29 -9.06
CA PHE A 164 -0.34 -2.68 -8.48
C PHE A 164 -0.32 -1.17 -8.69
N VAL A 165 -1.48 -0.61 -9.02
CA VAL A 165 -1.73 0.83 -9.11
C VAL A 165 -2.88 1.19 -8.17
N VAL A 166 -2.64 2.16 -7.30
CA VAL A 166 -3.69 2.74 -6.44
C VAL A 166 -3.89 4.19 -6.86
N VAL A 167 -5.11 4.56 -7.15
CA VAL A 167 -5.51 5.93 -7.50
C VAL A 167 -6.43 6.44 -6.40
N VAL A 168 -6.09 7.58 -5.81
CA VAL A 168 -6.93 8.25 -4.81
C VAL A 168 -7.07 9.71 -5.17
N TYR A 169 -8.26 10.26 -4.99
CA TYR A 169 -8.51 11.70 -5.14
C TYR A 169 -9.61 12.16 -4.18
N GLY A 170 -9.59 13.46 -3.87
CA GLY A 170 -10.58 14.07 -3.00
C GLY A 170 -10.06 15.28 -2.24
N LYS A 171 -10.58 15.47 -1.03
CA LYS A 171 -10.11 16.50 -0.11
C LYS A 171 -8.78 16.09 0.51
N THR A 172 -7.82 17.00 0.53
CA THR A 172 -6.48 16.79 1.09
C THR A 172 -6.52 16.13 2.48
N ALA A 173 -7.45 16.56 3.33
CA ALA A 173 -7.61 16.02 4.68
C ALA A 173 -8.00 14.53 4.72
N GLN A 174 -8.54 13.97 3.64
CA GLN A 174 -8.90 12.54 3.52
C GLN A 174 -7.91 11.77 2.65
N VAL A 175 -7.34 12.42 1.63
CA VAL A 175 -6.38 11.79 0.71
C VAL A 175 -5.04 11.52 1.41
N GLN A 176 -4.48 12.50 2.11
CA GLN A 176 -3.15 12.37 2.72
C GLN A 176 -3.04 11.24 3.76
N PRO A 177 -3.99 11.06 4.72
CA PRO A 177 -3.95 9.93 5.65
C PRO A 177 -4.01 8.57 4.92
N PHE A 178 -4.83 8.48 3.86
CA PHE A 178 -4.91 7.26 3.04
C PHE A 178 -3.59 6.98 2.31
N VAL A 179 -2.93 7.99 1.72
CA VAL A 179 -1.63 7.85 1.05
C VAL A 179 -0.55 7.41 2.04
N GLU A 180 -0.54 7.96 3.26
CA GLU A 180 0.39 7.51 4.30
C GLU A 180 0.14 6.05 4.72
N ALA A 181 -1.12 5.60 4.76
CA ALA A 181 -1.45 4.19 4.97
C ALA A 181 -1.00 3.32 3.77
N ALA A 182 -1.20 3.81 2.54
CA ALA A 182 -0.72 3.12 1.34
C ALA A 182 0.81 2.93 1.35
N LYS A 183 1.58 3.94 1.71
CA LYS A 183 3.05 3.87 1.85
C LYS A 183 3.51 2.87 2.92
N GLN A 184 2.70 2.62 3.95
CA GLN A 184 3.02 1.59 4.96
C GLN A 184 2.83 0.16 4.44
N VAL A 185 1.89 -0.04 3.53
CA VAL A 185 1.59 -1.33 2.88
C VAL A 185 2.50 -1.54 1.67
N MET A 186 2.70 -0.48 0.88
CA MET A 186 3.47 -0.42 -0.36
C MET A 186 4.78 0.36 -0.09
N ALA A 187 5.69 -0.22 0.70
CA ALA A 187 6.84 0.49 1.27
C ALA A 187 7.87 0.99 0.23
N ASN A 188 7.86 0.44 -0.98
CA ASN A 188 8.73 0.83 -2.09
C ASN A 188 7.94 1.48 -3.24
N ALA A 189 6.74 1.98 -2.96
CA ALA A 189 5.90 2.56 -3.98
C ALA A 189 6.46 3.87 -4.52
N GLU A 190 6.32 4.05 -5.83
CA GLU A 190 6.43 5.34 -6.49
C GLU A 190 5.09 6.09 -6.32
N VAL A 191 5.17 7.36 -5.92
CA VAL A 191 3.97 8.18 -5.68
C VAL A 191 4.03 9.43 -6.55
N THR A 192 3.01 9.61 -7.38
CA THR A 192 2.80 10.80 -8.19
C THR A 192 1.63 11.60 -7.61
N THR A 193 1.90 12.81 -7.14
CA THR A 193 0.90 13.72 -6.56
C THR A 193 0.56 14.84 -7.52
N GLY A 194 -0.72 15.16 -7.65
CA GLY A 194 -1.19 16.32 -8.38
C GLY A 194 -2.33 17.03 -7.67
N GLN A 195 -2.52 18.31 -7.99
CA GLN A 195 -3.59 19.14 -7.44
C GLN A 195 -4.56 19.56 -8.53
N PHE A 196 -5.83 19.70 -8.16
CA PHE A 196 -6.85 20.25 -9.04
C PHE A 196 -6.85 21.76 -8.92
N GLU A 197 -6.86 22.43 -10.07
CA GLU A 197 -7.03 23.88 -10.11
C GLU A 197 -8.52 24.23 -9.94
N ALA A 198 -8.83 25.17 -9.04
CA ALA A 198 -10.18 25.64 -8.74
C ALA A 198 -10.72 26.61 -9.81
#